data_26cd1bcd51d95a5f8594e8240884cb3d
#
_entry.id   26cd1bcd51d95a5f8594e8240884cb3d
#
_cell.length_a   1.000
_cell.length_b   1.000
_cell.length_c   1.000
_cell.angle_alpha   90.00
_cell.angle_beta   90.00
_cell.angle_gamma   90.00
#
_symmetry.space_group_name_H-M   'P 1'
#
loop_
_entity.id
_entity.type
_entity.pdbx_description
1 polymer ?
#
loop_
_entity_poly.entity_id
_entity_poly.type
_entity_poly.pdbx_seq_one_letter_code
_entity_poly.pdbx_strand_id
1 'polypeptide(L)'
;MARTSRVKIRRAKLADAAPIAILSGQLGYPATVEEMVPRLEAALKMKNSACFVAETRDHGVIGWIHVSAKPLLEVQPRAEVNGLVIDERARSRGAGGKLLEAAEDWARKAGCAGMSVRSNVLRDRAHGFYLKHGFEHYKTQKAFRKKL
;
A
#
# COMPACT_ATOMS: atom_id res chain seq x y z
N MET A 1 -5.46 -9.85 -31.00
CA MET A 1 -5.31 -10.03 -29.56
C MET A 1 -5.00 -8.69 -28.89
N ALA A 2 -5.80 -8.29 -27.93
CA ALA A 2 -5.50 -7.10 -27.15
C ALA A 2 -4.26 -7.37 -26.29
N ARG A 3 -3.24 -6.54 -26.44
CA ARG A 3 -2.07 -6.61 -25.56
C ARG A 3 -2.44 -6.03 -24.20
N THR A 4 -2.19 -6.78 -23.16
CA THR A 4 -2.32 -6.27 -21.79
C THR A 4 -1.29 -5.15 -21.59
N SER A 5 -1.74 -3.98 -21.17
CA SER A 5 -0.84 -2.87 -20.90
C SER A 5 0.15 -3.21 -19.79
N ARG A 6 1.39 -2.78 -19.98
CA ARG A 6 2.45 -2.95 -19.01
C ARG A 6 2.14 -2.15 -17.75
N VAL A 7 2.33 -2.76 -16.60
CA VAL A 7 2.19 -2.08 -15.31
C VAL A 7 3.45 -1.29 -15.01
N LYS A 8 3.29 0.00 -14.76
CA LYS A 8 4.36 0.91 -14.36
C LYS A 8 4.17 1.34 -12.92
N ILE A 9 5.22 1.26 -12.14
CA ILE A 9 5.22 1.73 -10.74
C ILE A 9 5.93 3.08 -10.68
N ARG A 10 5.29 4.03 -10.00
CA ARG A 10 5.87 5.36 -9.77
C ARG A 10 5.39 5.92 -8.44
N ARG A 11 6.06 6.99 -7.98
CA ARG A 11 5.58 7.73 -6.82
C ARG A 11 4.21 8.33 -7.10
N ALA A 12 3.36 8.32 -6.07
CA ALA A 12 2.07 9.02 -6.13
C ALA A 12 2.27 10.53 -6.18
N LYS A 13 1.34 11.20 -6.82
CA LYS A 13 1.24 12.67 -6.89
C LYS A 13 -0.11 13.10 -6.36
N LEU A 14 -0.24 14.36 -5.98
CA LEU A 14 -1.52 14.88 -5.51
C LEU A 14 -2.64 14.70 -6.57
N ALA A 15 -2.29 14.78 -7.84
CA ALA A 15 -3.21 14.53 -8.94
C ALA A 15 -3.79 13.11 -8.96
N ASP A 16 -3.22 12.17 -8.22
CA ASP A 16 -3.71 10.80 -8.11
C ASP A 16 -4.80 10.62 -7.04
N ALA A 17 -5.20 11.69 -6.37
CA ALA A 17 -6.16 11.61 -5.25
C ALA A 17 -7.47 10.92 -5.62
N ALA A 18 -8.02 11.20 -6.81
CA ALA A 18 -9.28 10.62 -7.24
C ALA A 18 -9.21 9.09 -7.38
N PRO A 19 -8.29 8.52 -8.19
CA PRO A 19 -8.18 7.06 -8.27
C PRO A 19 -7.77 6.41 -6.96
N ILE A 20 -6.93 7.07 -6.15
CA ILE A 20 -6.56 6.55 -4.82
C ILE A 20 -7.79 6.45 -3.91
N ALA A 21 -8.66 7.45 -3.92
CA ALA A 21 -9.89 7.44 -3.13
C ALA A 21 -10.83 6.30 -3.55
N ILE A 22 -11.01 6.11 -4.85
CA ILE A 22 -11.85 5.04 -5.39
C ILE A 22 -11.33 3.67 -4.94
N LEU A 23 -10.02 3.44 -5.08
CA LEU A 23 -9.39 2.18 -4.67
C LEU A 23 -9.44 1.97 -3.15
N SER A 24 -9.35 3.04 -2.37
CA SER A 24 -9.51 2.98 -0.91
C SER A 24 -10.86 2.40 -0.53
N GLY A 25 -11.92 2.72 -1.28
CA GLY A 25 -13.24 2.12 -1.09
C GLY A 25 -13.23 0.60 -1.28
N GLN A 26 -12.51 0.11 -2.29
CA GLN A 26 -12.37 -1.33 -2.51
C GLN A 26 -11.61 -2.02 -1.38
N LEU A 27 -10.69 -1.31 -0.75
CA LEU A 27 -9.94 -1.82 0.41
C LEU A 27 -10.80 -1.90 1.68
N GLY A 28 -11.96 -1.23 1.69
CA GLY A 28 -12.86 -1.19 2.84
C GLY A 28 -12.79 0.12 3.63
N TYR A 29 -12.10 1.12 3.10
CA TYR A 29 -11.96 2.45 3.72
C TYR A 29 -12.42 3.53 2.74
N PRO A 30 -13.76 3.64 2.55
CA PRO A 30 -14.32 4.61 1.60
C PRO A 30 -13.94 6.05 1.98
N ALA A 31 -13.59 6.82 0.98
CA ALA A 31 -13.28 8.23 1.13
C ALA A 31 -13.68 8.97 -0.13
N THR A 32 -14.13 10.21 0.02
CA THR A 32 -14.34 11.10 -1.11
C THR A 32 -12.99 11.64 -1.59
N VAL A 33 -12.96 12.20 -2.79
CA VAL A 33 -11.75 12.86 -3.29
C VAL A 33 -11.37 14.02 -2.38
N GLU A 34 -12.34 14.78 -1.93
CA GLU A 34 -12.15 15.92 -1.03
C GLU A 34 -11.54 15.50 0.31
N GLU A 35 -11.92 14.35 0.82
CA GLU A 35 -11.32 13.78 2.03
C GLU A 35 -9.91 13.24 1.78
N MET A 36 -9.68 12.66 0.60
CA MET A 36 -8.40 12.06 0.25
C MET A 36 -7.30 13.09 0.00
N VAL A 37 -7.62 14.23 -0.61
CA VAL A 37 -6.63 15.25 -0.95
C VAL A 37 -5.77 15.67 0.25
N PRO A 38 -6.32 16.10 1.40
CA PRO A 38 -5.49 16.49 2.53
C PRO A 38 -4.71 15.34 3.13
N ARG A 39 -5.27 14.12 3.12
CA ARG A 39 -4.58 12.93 3.62
C ARG A 39 -3.38 12.58 2.75
N LEU A 40 -3.56 12.60 1.43
CA LEU A 40 -2.48 12.32 0.48
C LEU A 40 -1.40 13.40 0.55
N GLU A 41 -1.80 14.68 0.60
CA GLU A 41 -0.86 15.78 0.74
C GLU A 41 0.00 15.63 1.99
N ALA A 42 -0.61 15.31 3.12
CA ALA A 42 0.12 15.09 4.37
C ALA A 42 1.10 13.91 4.25
N ALA A 43 0.65 12.79 3.66
CA ALA A 43 1.50 11.62 3.47
C ALA A 43 2.69 11.91 2.55
N LEU A 44 2.48 12.67 1.48
CA LEU A 44 3.54 13.03 0.52
C LEU A 44 4.61 13.94 1.14
N LYS A 45 4.26 14.73 2.15
CA LYS A 45 5.19 15.62 2.85
C LYS A 45 6.01 14.94 3.93
N MET A 46 5.60 13.75 4.37
CA MET A 46 6.30 13.03 5.44
C MET A 46 7.57 12.37 4.92
N LYS A 47 8.71 12.66 5.55
CA LYS A 47 10.01 12.08 5.17
C LYS A 47 10.07 10.56 5.38
N ASN A 48 9.35 10.06 6.37
CA ASN A 48 9.37 8.65 6.74
C ASN A 48 8.24 7.84 6.10
N SER A 49 7.68 8.34 5.02
CA SER A 49 6.52 7.75 4.36
C SER A 49 6.68 7.84 2.85
N ALA A 50 6.14 6.87 2.14
CA ALA A 50 6.10 6.88 0.70
C ALA A 50 4.80 6.25 0.20
N CYS A 51 4.30 6.77 -0.89
CA CYS A 51 3.14 6.21 -1.57
C CYS A 51 3.51 5.96 -3.04
N PHE A 52 3.28 4.75 -3.50
CA PHE A 52 3.51 4.37 -4.89
C PHE A 52 2.19 3.98 -5.53
N VAL A 53 2.06 4.26 -6.81
CA VAL A 53 0.91 3.82 -7.60
C VAL A 53 1.38 2.90 -8.73
N ALA A 54 0.50 1.98 -9.08
CA ALA A 54 0.65 1.14 -10.26
C ALA A 54 -0.29 1.70 -11.32
N GLU A 55 0.23 1.98 -12.49
CA GLU A 55 -0.60 2.48 -13.58
C GLU A 55 -0.38 1.67 -14.85
N THR A 56 -1.40 1.63 -15.67
CA THR A 56 -1.35 1.07 -17.02
C THR A 56 -1.76 2.16 -17.99
N ARG A 57 -1.31 2.04 -19.23
CA ARG A 57 -1.67 2.95 -20.28
C ARG A 57 -3.17 2.99 -20.55
N ASP A 58 -3.84 1.84 -20.44
CA ASP A 58 -5.25 1.69 -20.77
C ASP A 58 -6.20 2.11 -19.65
N HIS A 59 -5.80 1.92 -18.38
CA HIS A 59 -6.70 2.07 -17.23
C HIS A 59 -6.24 3.10 -16.20
N GLY A 60 -5.11 3.77 -16.46
CA GLY A 60 -4.55 4.71 -15.47
C GLY A 60 -4.10 4.02 -14.20
N VAL A 61 -4.34 4.63 -13.06
CA VAL A 61 -3.96 4.08 -11.75
C VAL A 61 -4.86 2.90 -11.40
N ILE A 62 -4.26 1.73 -11.26
CA ILE A 62 -4.95 0.47 -10.94
C ILE A 62 -4.63 -0.06 -9.55
N GLY A 63 -3.76 0.59 -8.81
CA GLY A 63 -3.40 0.19 -7.45
C GLY A 63 -2.50 1.20 -6.78
N TRP A 64 -2.40 1.07 -5.45
CA TRP A 64 -1.48 1.88 -4.67
C TRP A 64 -0.97 1.13 -3.45
N ILE A 65 0.18 1.53 -2.94
CA ILE A 65 0.74 1.09 -1.67
C ILE A 65 1.21 2.30 -0.87
N HIS A 66 0.92 2.31 0.41
CA HIS A 66 1.41 3.31 1.36
C HIS A 66 2.28 2.61 2.39
N VAL A 67 3.52 3.03 2.52
CA VAL A 67 4.52 2.46 3.43
C VAL A 67 5.13 3.56 4.27
N SER A 68 5.42 3.26 5.53
CA SER A 68 6.10 4.19 6.42
C SER A 68 7.15 3.47 7.25
N ALA A 69 8.23 4.19 7.57
CA ALA A 69 9.28 3.71 8.46
C ALA A 69 9.10 4.41 9.81
N LYS A 70 8.97 3.63 10.88
CA LYS A 70 8.78 4.17 12.23
C LYS A 70 9.89 3.70 13.14
N PRO A 71 10.60 4.63 13.81
CA PRO A 71 11.48 4.24 14.90
C PRO A 71 10.61 3.78 16.08
N LEU A 72 10.85 2.58 16.56
CA LEU A 72 10.16 2.00 17.70
C LEU A 72 11.19 1.70 18.79
N LEU A 73 10.79 1.87 20.05
CA LEU A 73 11.70 1.64 21.18
C LEU A 73 12.02 0.16 21.37
N GLU A 74 11.12 -0.71 21.00
CA GLU A 74 11.16 -2.15 21.33
C GLU A 74 11.72 -3.06 20.23
N VAL A 75 11.89 -2.53 19.01
CA VAL A 75 12.39 -3.31 17.88
C VAL A 75 13.30 -2.46 16.99
N GLN A 76 14.08 -3.11 16.16
CA GLN A 76 14.90 -2.44 15.16
C GLN A 76 14.00 -1.69 14.16
N PRO A 77 14.51 -0.62 13.51
CA PRO A 77 13.74 0.12 12.51
C PRO A 77 13.19 -0.80 11.43
N ARG A 78 11.90 -0.73 11.22
CA ARG A 78 11.21 -1.49 10.18
C ARG A 78 10.18 -0.62 9.49
N ALA A 79 9.87 -0.96 8.26
CA ALA A 79 8.80 -0.34 7.50
C ALA A 79 7.49 -1.07 7.73
N GLU A 80 6.39 -0.34 7.70
CA GLU A 80 5.06 -0.94 7.79
C GLU A 80 4.28 -0.59 6.53
N VAL A 81 3.65 -1.59 5.94
CA VAL A 81 2.67 -1.39 4.87
C VAL A 81 1.37 -0.96 5.52
N ASN A 82 0.99 0.29 5.31
CA ASN A 82 -0.22 0.86 5.90
C ASN A 82 -1.46 0.56 5.07
N GLY A 83 -1.29 0.34 3.77
CA GLY A 83 -2.35 -0.03 2.86
C GLY A 83 -1.79 -0.49 1.54
N LEU A 84 -2.46 -1.46 0.94
CA LEU A 84 -2.14 -1.99 -0.39
C LEU A 84 -3.44 -2.44 -1.03
N VAL A 85 -3.74 -1.91 -2.19
CA VAL A 85 -4.95 -2.27 -2.93
C VAL A 85 -4.69 -2.28 -4.42
N ILE A 86 -5.24 -3.28 -5.09
CA ILE A 86 -5.27 -3.37 -6.56
C ILE A 86 -6.74 -3.42 -6.98
N ASP A 87 -7.08 -2.68 -8.02
CA ASP A 87 -8.41 -2.69 -8.61
C ASP A 87 -8.84 -4.13 -8.88
N GLU A 88 -10.03 -4.51 -8.43
CA GLU A 88 -10.57 -5.86 -8.60
C GLU A 88 -10.52 -6.34 -10.04
N ARG A 89 -10.74 -5.44 -10.99
CA ARG A 89 -10.73 -5.75 -12.42
C ARG A 89 -9.33 -5.96 -13.00
N ALA A 90 -8.30 -5.56 -12.26
CA ALA A 90 -6.91 -5.61 -12.70
C ALA A 90 -6.05 -6.57 -11.88
N ARG A 91 -6.65 -7.38 -11.03
CA ARG A 91 -5.94 -8.40 -10.24
C ARG A 91 -5.34 -9.45 -11.16
N SER A 92 -4.29 -10.12 -10.70
CA SER A 92 -3.55 -11.16 -11.43
C SER A 92 -2.62 -10.66 -12.54
N ARG A 93 -2.33 -9.36 -12.59
CA ARG A 93 -1.32 -8.77 -13.49
C ARG A 93 0.05 -8.57 -12.82
N GLY A 94 0.20 -9.02 -11.58
CA GLY A 94 1.44 -8.86 -10.84
C GLY A 94 1.66 -7.45 -10.27
N ALA A 95 0.67 -6.58 -10.34
CA ALA A 95 0.79 -5.20 -9.85
C ALA A 95 1.06 -5.12 -8.35
N GLY A 96 0.39 -5.97 -7.56
CA GLY A 96 0.60 -6.03 -6.11
C GLY A 96 2.04 -6.35 -5.73
N GLY A 97 2.63 -7.37 -6.38
CA GLY A 97 4.02 -7.74 -6.17
C GLY A 97 4.99 -6.63 -6.55
N LYS A 98 4.72 -5.92 -7.65
CA LYS A 98 5.54 -4.80 -8.09
C LYS A 98 5.47 -3.61 -7.15
N LEU A 99 4.28 -3.30 -6.64
CA LEU A 99 4.12 -2.27 -5.62
C LEU A 99 4.88 -2.63 -4.34
N LEU A 100 4.78 -3.89 -3.93
CA LEU A 100 5.48 -4.38 -2.75
C LEU A 100 6.99 -4.29 -2.92
N GLU A 101 7.54 -4.65 -4.09
CA GLU A 101 8.96 -4.49 -4.40
C GLU A 101 9.41 -3.03 -4.29
N ALA A 102 8.62 -2.11 -4.81
CA ALA A 102 8.94 -0.67 -4.72
C ALA A 102 8.99 -0.22 -3.26
N ALA A 103 8.05 -0.68 -2.44
CA ALA A 103 8.03 -0.39 -1.00
C ALA A 103 9.24 -1.02 -0.28
N GLU A 104 9.61 -2.24 -0.63
CA GLU A 104 10.78 -2.92 -0.06
C GLU A 104 12.07 -2.17 -0.40
N ASP A 105 12.25 -1.74 -1.65
CA ASP A 105 13.42 -0.96 -2.06
C ASP A 105 13.48 0.38 -1.31
N TRP A 106 12.34 1.03 -1.16
CA TRP A 106 12.26 2.25 -0.37
C TRP A 106 12.65 2.01 1.09
N ALA A 107 12.16 0.92 1.69
CA ALA A 107 12.46 0.56 3.07
C ALA A 107 13.95 0.28 3.28
N ARG A 108 14.59 -0.42 2.35
CA ARG A 108 16.04 -0.67 2.41
C ARG A 108 16.83 0.62 2.37
N LYS A 109 16.46 1.54 1.48
CA LYS A 109 17.10 2.86 1.38
C LYS A 109 16.87 3.72 2.61
N ALA A 110 15.76 3.51 3.30
CA ALA A 110 15.45 4.20 4.56
C ALA A 110 16.15 3.56 5.78
N GLY A 111 16.93 2.51 5.58
CA GLY A 111 17.69 1.84 6.65
C GLY A 111 16.88 0.83 7.44
N CYS A 112 15.74 0.39 6.94
CA CYS A 112 14.91 -0.59 7.62
C CYS A 112 15.46 -2.01 7.43
N ALA A 113 15.44 -2.79 8.50
CA ALA A 113 15.90 -4.19 8.49
C ALA A 113 14.80 -5.17 8.09
N GLY A 114 13.54 -4.74 8.13
CA GLY A 114 12.41 -5.61 7.80
C GLY A 114 11.15 -4.81 7.51
N MET A 115 10.11 -5.53 7.14
CA MET A 115 8.79 -4.97 6.87
C MET A 115 7.72 -5.73 7.63
N SER A 116 6.68 -5.02 8.00
CA SER A 116 5.49 -5.62 8.62
C SER A 116 4.24 -5.12 7.91
N VAL A 117 3.18 -5.89 8.03
CA VAL A 117 1.85 -5.53 7.55
C VAL A 117 0.82 -6.08 8.53
N ARG A 118 -0.25 -5.33 8.72
CA ARG A 118 -1.41 -5.79 9.49
C ARG A 118 -2.53 -6.09 8.53
N SER A 119 -3.14 -7.24 8.67
CA SER A 119 -4.27 -7.65 7.85
C SER A 119 -5.38 -8.18 8.75
N ASN A 120 -6.62 -7.82 8.44
CA ASN A 120 -7.76 -8.33 9.17
C ASN A 120 -7.80 -9.86 9.03
N VAL A 121 -8.11 -10.56 10.12
CA VAL A 121 -8.13 -12.04 10.14
C VAL A 121 -9.11 -12.64 9.14
N LEU A 122 -10.12 -11.89 8.70
CA LEU A 122 -11.10 -12.34 7.72
C LEU A 122 -10.65 -12.21 6.27
N ARG A 123 -9.48 -11.61 6.01
CA ARG A 123 -8.98 -11.34 4.66
C ARG A 123 -8.02 -12.42 4.17
N ASP A 124 -8.54 -13.63 3.97
CA ASP A 124 -7.74 -14.80 3.58
C ASP A 124 -6.91 -14.60 2.31
N ARG A 125 -7.48 -13.92 1.31
CA ARG A 125 -6.78 -13.64 0.05
C ARG A 125 -5.54 -12.76 0.27
N ALA A 126 -5.65 -11.74 1.12
CA ALA A 126 -4.52 -10.88 1.47
C ALA A 126 -3.46 -11.67 2.23
N HIS A 127 -3.86 -12.56 3.14
CA HIS A 127 -2.95 -13.43 3.87
C HIS A 127 -2.12 -14.30 2.91
N GLY A 128 -2.78 -14.94 1.94
CA GLY A 128 -2.10 -15.73 0.92
C GLY A 128 -1.10 -14.92 0.10
N PHE A 129 -1.49 -13.70 -0.27
CA PHE A 129 -0.60 -12.77 -0.98
C PHE A 129 0.67 -12.46 -0.18
N TYR A 130 0.53 -12.10 1.09
CA TYR A 130 1.69 -11.77 1.93
C TYR A 130 2.60 -12.97 2.17
N LEU A 131 2.03 -14.14 2.44
CA LEU A 131 2.81 -15.37 2.61
C LEU A 131 3.59 -15.70 1.34
N LYS A 132 2.97 -15.55 0.17
CA LYS A 132 3.62 -15.78 -1.12
C LYS A 132 4.81 -14.85 -1.36
N HIS A 133 4.74 -13.63 -0.83
CA HIS A 133 5.79 -12.62 -0.99
C HIS A 133 6.78 -12.57 0.17
N GLY A 134 6.89 -13.65 0.95
CA GLY A 134 7.94 -13.82 1.95
C GLY A 134 7.62 -13.30 3.34
N PHE A 135 6.39 -12.86 3.59
CA PHE A 135 5.96 -12.49 4.94
C PHE A 135 5.63 -13.73 5.74
N GLU A 136 5.90 -13.67 7.04
CA GLU A 136 5.55 -14.73 7.98
C GLU A 136 4.45 -14.24 8.91
N HIS A 137 3.45 -15.08 9.16
CA HIS A 137 2.48 -14.78 10.21
C HIS A 137 3.13 -15.04 11.57
N TYR A 138 3.46 -13.98 12.29
CA TYR A 138 4.16 -14.12 13.57
C TYR A 138 3.29 -13.84 14.80
N LYS A 139 2.15 -13.17 14.64
CA LYS A 139 1.19 -12.99 15.73
C LYS A 139 -0.16 -12.49 15.22
N THR A 140 -1.18 -12.73 16.04
CA THR A 140 -2.53 -12.17 15.87
C THR A 140 -2.78 -11.24 17.06
N GLN A 141 -3.28 -10.04 16.80
CA GLN A 141 -3.48 -9.02 17.82
C GLN A 141 -4.91 -8.51 17.84
N LYS A 142 -5.31 -7.99 18.99
CA LYS A 142 -6.53 -7.19 19.11
C LYS A 142 -6.16 -5.72 19.01
N ALA A 143 -6.93 -4.97 18.24
CA ALA A 143 -6.74 -3.53 18.11
C ALA A 143 -7.82 -2.81 18.94
N PHE A 144 -7.39 -1.78 19.65
CA PHE A 144 -8.30 -0.98 20.49
C PHE A 144 -8.20 0.48 20.05
N ARG A 145 -9.30 1.20 20.11
CA ARG A 145 -9.31 2.63 19.85
C ARG A 145 -10.06 3.38 20.93
N LYS A 146 -9.72 4.65 21.09
CA LYS A 146 -10.39 5.55 22.00
C LYS A 146 -10.57 6.89 21.29
N LYS A 147 -11.77 7.42 21.32
CA LYS A 147 -12.05 8.76 20.83
C LYS A 147 -11.61 9.78 21.87
N LEU A 148 -10.89 10.81 21.44
CA LEU A 148 -10.41 11.88 22.30
C LEU A 148 -11.29 13.11 22.19
#